data_4a8b7aff8ff08aa466fe3e00f22dfa30
#
_entry.id   4a8b7aff8ff08aa466fe3e00f22dfa30
#
_cell.length_a   1.000
_cell.length_b   1.000
_cell.length_c   1.000
_cell.angle_alpha   90.00
_cell.angle_beta   90.00
_cell.angle_gamma   90.00
#
_symmetry.space_group_name_H-M   'P 1'
#
loop_
_entity.id
_entity.type
_entity.pdbx_description
1 polymer ?
#
loop_
_entity_poly.entity_id
_entity_poly.type
_entity_poly.pdbx_seq_one_letter_code
_entity_poly.pdbx_strand_id
1 'polypeptide(L)'
;MRVFIIKPDAIGDFILASGCIRLIAREAGEENLVLAVRSDVAPLAKSQFPKALILPLTLREKRRILNVTTINILHSLPSWLRMLSLRVDAALCLRSMRAYLHTIWFYTPRAQRRIACENLLLAQPRFRRPAVENVVTRFFKPALLPYPSPGKLPTDIEANRSVAVEFLGRKISDAEILPSLNPPSPIPRSDRWLLCPFSSSITKDYPAEKWAAAIQILTPERGNSPLHLAAGPTQQEQLAAFAQILRNAGIQNLVVDPATPLADFLKSIAAARIVLTVDTAAAHMACAVGSPAVIASAGHHPGVYAPYSPNGLQHWIMPPPLLRKGEWRKNLTPDNLASAICEILTRSCA
;
A
#
# COMPACT_ATOMS: atom_id res chain seq x y z
N MET A 1 16.48 21.78 -6.04
CA MET A 1 15.05 21.95 -6.37
C MET A 1 14.23 21.34 -5.24
N ARG A 2 13.39 22.11 -4.56
CA ARG A 2 12.59 21.63 -3.42
C ARG A 2 11.23 21.12 -3.90
N VAL A 3 10.86 19.90 -3.50
CA VAL A 3 9.65 19.24 -3.97
C VAL A 3 8.75 18.85 -2.80
N PHE A 4 7.48 19.22 -2.87
CA PHE A 4 6.44 18.78 -1.96
C PHE A 4 5.60 17.69 -2.61
N ILE A 5 5.47 16.55 -1.93
CA ILE A 5 4.61 15.45 -2.36
C ILE A 5 3.54 15.20 -1.31
N ILE A 6 2.29 15.11 -1.73
CA ILE A 6 1.19 14.70 -0.86
C ILE A 6 0.66 13.33 -1.26
N LYS A 7 0.70 12.36 -0.32
CA LYS A 7 0.13 11.01 -0.42
C LYS A 7 -0.50 10.62 0.92
N PRO A 8 -1.66 11.16 1.28
CA PRO A 8 -2.31 10.99 2.58
C PRO A 8 -3.19 9.72 2.62
N ASP A 9 -2.82 8.69 1.88
CA ASP A 9 -3.55 7.44 1.72
C ASP A 9 -3.12 6.38 2.74
N ALA A 10 -3.75 5.19 2.66
CA ALA A 10 -3.39 4.04 3.47
C ALA A 10 -1.95 3.54 3.19
N ILE A 11 -1.44 2.66 4.04
CA ILE A 11 -0.08 2.11 3.95
C ILE A 11 0.16 1.47 2.58
N GLY A 12 -0.79 0.67 2.09
CA GLY A 12 -0.69 0.02 0.77
C GLY A 12 -0.55 1.03 -0.38
N ASP A 13 -1.36 2.09 -0.36
CA ASP A 13 -1.32 3.14 -1.38
C ASP A 13 0.00 3.94 -1.36
N PHE A 14 0.57 4.17 -0.16
CA PHE A 14 1.90 4.78 -0.03
C PHE A 14 2.97 3.89 -0.65
N ILE A 15 2.88 2.58 -0.43
CA ILE A 15 3.82 1.62 -1.02
C ILE A 15 3.72 1.63 -2.54
N LEU A 16 2.51 1.66 -3.10
CA LEU A 16 2.29 1.77 -4.55
C LEU A 16 2.93 3.03 -5.15
N ALA A 17 3.02 4.12 -4.40
CA ALA A 17 3.68 5.36 -4.81
C ALA A 17 5.19 5.37 -4.56
N SER A 18 5.76 4.38 -3.85
CA SER A 18 7.15 4.42 -3.40
C SER A 18 8.18 4.49 -4.53
N GLY A 19 7.93 3.81 -5.66
CA GLY A 19 8.79 3.92 -6.85
C GLY A 19 8.83 5.35 -7.40
N CYS A 20 7.67 5.98 -7.56
CA CYS A 20 7.55 7.38 -7.98
C CYS A 20 8.28 8.33 -7.02
N ILE A 21 8.02 8.20 -5.70
CA ILE A 21 8.65 9.04 -4.68
C ILE A 21 10.18 8.89 -4.73
N ARG A 22 10.68 7.67 -4.90
CA ARG A 22 12.12 7.39 -5.01
C ARG A 22 12.76 8.01 -6.24
N LEU A 23 12.10 7.95 -7.40
CA LEU A 23 12.56 8.63 -8.61
C LEU A 23 12.69 10.13 -8.40
N ILE A 24 11.66 10.76 -7.82
CA ILE A 24 11.65 12.19 -7.52
C ILE A 24 12.74 12.55 -6.50
N ALA A 25 12.91 11.72 -5.45
CA ALA A 25 13.95 11.92 -4.44
C ALA A 25 15.38 11.85 -5.01
N ARG A 26 15.63 10.96 -5.98
CA ARG A 26 16.92 10.87 -6.69
C ARG A 26 17.23 12.13 -7.49
N GLU A 27 16.22 12.67 -8.18
CA GLU A 27 16.38 13.85 -9.02
C GLU A 27 16.49 15.15 -8.22
N ALA A 28 15.63 15.32 -7.21
CA ALA A 28 15.58 16.54 -6.41
C ALA A 28 16.64 16.62 -5.29
N GLY A 29 17.20 15.47 -4.89
CA GLY A 29 17.89 15.27 -3.64
C GLY A 29 16.91 15.00 -2.49
N GLU A 30 17.15 13.95 -1.71
CA GLU A 30 16.22 13.53 -0.65
C GLU A 30 16.01 14.60 0.43
N GLU A 31 17.05 15.40 0.73
CA GLU A 31 17.00 16.52 1.67
C GLU A 31 16.10 17.67 1.21
N ASN A 32 15.80 17.73 -0.08
CA ASN A 32 14.90 18.70 -0.68
C ASN A 32 13.44 18.20 -0.76
N LEU A 33 13.21 16.94 -0.34
CA LEU A 33 11.90 16.33 -0.39
C LEU A 33 11.08 16.65 0.86
N VAL A 34 9.83 17.04 0.66
CA VAL A 34 8.82 17.21 1.72
C VAL A 34 7.68 16.25 1.43
N LEU A 35 7.45 15.28 2.31
CA LEU A 35 6.39 14.28 2.18
C LEU A 35 5.26 14.52 3.19
N ALA A 36 4.09 14.87 2.71
CA ALA A 36 2.86 14.93 3.52
C ALA A 36 2.11 13.58 3.39
N VAL A 37 2.13 12.79 4.44
CA VAL A 37 1.60 11.43 4.48
C VAL A 37 0.70 11.22 5.69
N ARG A 38 -0.11 10.18 5.68
CA ARG A 38 -0.93 9.83 6.84
C ARG A 38 -0.05 9.51 8.06
N SER A 39 -0.51 9.86 9.25
CA SER A 39 0.26 9.76 10.50
C SER A 39 0.76 8.35 10.82
N ASP A 40 -0.01 7.31 10.49
CA ASP A 40 0.40 5.92 10.64
C ASP A 40 1.38 5.42 9.56
N VAL A 41 1.49 6.13 8.44
CA VAL A 41 2.47 5.90 7.37
C VAL A 41 3.78 6.63 7.64
N ALA A 42 3.75 7.71 8.42
CA ALA A 42 4.91 8.58 8.64
C ALA A 42 6.17 7.86 9.17
N PRO A 43 6.10 6.87 10.09
CA PRO A 43 7.26 6.09 10.51
C PRO A 43 7.90 5.31 9.36
N LEU A 44 7.10 4.68 8.50
CA LEU A 44 7.59 3.98 7.31
C LEU A 44 8.22 4.97 6.32
N ALA A 45 7.55 6.10 6.04
CA ALA A 45 8.09 7.13 5.16
C ALA A 45 9.44 7.66 5.67
N LYS A 46 9.58 7.88 6.99
CA LYS A 46 10.83 8.32 7.60
C LYS A 46 11.95 7.28 7.51
N SER A 47 11.64 6.00 7.63
CA SER A 47 12.61 4.92 7.45
C SER A 47 13.09 4.79 6.00
N GLN A 48 12.22 5.10 5.03
CA GLN A 48 12.53 5.01 3.60
C GLN A 48 13.22 6.26 3.04
N PHE A 49 12.95 7.41 3.65
CA PHE A 49 13.45 8.73 3.24
C PHE A 49 13.96 9.49 4.49
N PRO A 50 15.08 9.05 5.07
CA PRO A 50 15.57 9.58 6.35
C PRO A 50 15.98 11.06 6.31
N LYS A 51 16.38 11.60 5.14
CA LYS A 51 16.73 13.01 4.97
C LYS A 51 15.54 13.90 4.62
N ALA A 52 14.42 13.31 4.17
CA ALA A 52 13.23 14.06 3.82
C ALA A 52 12.52 14.66 5.04
N LEU A 53 11.86 15.80 4.83
CA LEU A 53 10.93 16.38 5.80
C LEU A 53 9.60 15.64 5.71
N ILE A 54 9.26 14.87 6.74
CA ILE A 54 7.97 14.16 6.82
C ILE A 54 6.96 15.02 7.58
N LEU A 55 5.80 15.25 6.99
CA LEU A 55 4.67 15.98 7.55
C LEU A 55 3.49 15.01 7.79
N PRO A 56 3.29 14.53 9.02
CA PRO A 56 2.20 13.62 9.32
C PRO A 56 0.85 14.33 9.28
N LEU A 57 -0.13 13.68 8.62
CA LEU A 57 -1.51 14.12 8.49
C LEU A 57 -2.43 13.14 9.17
N THR A 58 -3.26 13.59 10.09
CA THR A 58 -4.24 12.75 10.77
C THR A 58 -5.54 12.73 9.98
N LEU A 59 -5.89 11.57 9.45
CA LEU A 59 -7.15 11.30 8.77
C LEU A 59 -7.88 10.20 9.52
N ARG A 60 -8.89 10.54 10.31
CA ARG A 60 -9.85 9.59 10.85
C ARG A 60 -11.08 9.60 9.96
N GLU A 61 -11.18 8.69 9.02
CA GLU A 61 -12.41 8.46 8.25
C GLU A 61 -13.46 7.79 9.15
N LYS A 62 -14.31 8.58 9.80
CA LYS A 62 -15.64 8.07 10.17
C LYS A 62 -16.52 8.17 8.92
N ARG A 63 -17.15 7.06 8.54
CA ARG A 63 -18.01 6.84 7.35
C ARG A 63 -19.20 7.79 7.18
N ARG A 64 -19.21 9.00 7.71
CA ARG A 64 -20.27 10.01 7.50
C ARG A 64 -19.68 11.21 6.79
N ILE A 65 -20.31 11.56 5.69
CA ILE A 65 -19.95 12.55 4.66
C ILE A 65 -19.66 13.99 5.19
N LEU A 66 -19.91 14.28 6.45
CA LEU A 66 -19.77 15.62 7.06
C LEU A 66 -18.92 15.68 8.34
N ASN A 67 -18.29 14.59 8.76
CA ASN A 67 -17.42 14.63 9.93
C ASN A 67 -15.94 14.77 9.54
N VAL A 68 -15.57 15.93 8.99
CA VAL A 68 -14.26 16.53 9.23
C VAL A 68 -14.24 16.87 10.71
N THR A 69 -13.92 15.89 11.56
CA THR A 69 -13.90 16.13 13.00
C THR A 69 -12.84 17.18 13.29
N THR A 70 -13.19 18.17 14.09
CA THR A 70 -12.28 19.20 14.65
C THR A 70 -10.96 18.59 15.12
N ILE A 71 -10.98 17.36 15.63
CA ILE A 71 -9.84 16.55 16.03
C ILE A 71 -8.84 16.28 14.89
N ASN A 72 -9.30 16.00 13.66
CA ASN A 72 -8.39 15.74 12.53
C ASN A 72 -7.64 17.02 12.12
N ILE A 73 -8.30 18.16 12.18
CA ILE A 73 -7.71 19.46 11.88
C ILE A 73 -6.69 19.82 12.95
N LEU A 74 -7.03 19.69 14.24
CA LEU A 74 -6.13 20.00 15.35
C LEU A 74 -4.86 19.14 15.33
N HIS A 75 -4.98 17.82 15.13
CA HIS A 75 -3.81 16.95 15.07
C HIS A 75 -2.94 17.17 13.81
N SER A 76 -3.52 17.68 12.74
CA SER A 76 -2.77 18.02 11.51
C SER A 76 -2.27 19.47 11.52
N LEU A 77 -2.66 20.28 12.49
CA LEU A 77 -2.37 21.72 12.54
C LEU A 77 -0.86 22.02 12.48
N PRO A 78 0.03 21.35 13.24
CA PRO A 78 1.47 21.61 13.16
C PRO A 78 2.01 21.38 11.74
N SER A 79 1.60 20.28 11.09
CA SER A 79 1.98 19.96 9.71
C SER A 79 1.41 21.00 8.74
N TRP A 80 0.18 21.44 8.94
CA TRP A 80 -0.46 22.46 8.11
C TRP A 80 0.21 23.83 8.23
N LEU A 81 0.50 24.29 9.45
CA LEU A 81 1.26 25.53 9.67
C LEU A 81 2.64 25.46 9.00
N ARG A 82 3.31 24.30 9.07
CA ARG A 82 4.57 24.10 8.36
C ARG A 82 4.39 24.18 6.85
N MET A 83 3.31 23.61 6.29
CA MET A 83 3.02 23.71 4.85
C MET A 83 2.78 25.16 4.41
N LEU A 84 2.13 26.00 5.22
CA LEU A 84 1.90 27.42 4.90
C LEU A 84 3.21 28.22 4.75
N SER A 85 4.25 27.83 5.49
CA SER A 85 5.57 28.45 5.42
C SER A 85 6.46 27.89 4.30
N LEU A 86 6.05 26.80 3.63
CA LEU A 86 6.85 26.17 2.59
C LEU A 86 6.82 26.97 1.29
N ARG A 87 8.02 27.16 0.74
CA ARG A 87 8.23 27.57 -0.65
C ARG A 87 8.89 26.41 -1.37
N VAL A 88 8.28 25.91 -2.43
CA VAL A 88 8.74 24.75 -3.19
C VAL A 88 8.70 25.05 -4.70
N ASP A 89 9.58 24.43 -5.45
CA ASP A 89 9.60 24.56 -6.90
C ASP A 89 8.42 23.76 -7.51
N ALA A 90 8.14 22.59 -6.95
CA ALA A 90 7.02 21.76 -7.40
C ALA A 90 6.21 21.18 -6.23
N ALA A 91 4.89 21.12 -6.39
CA ALA A 91 3.97 20.36 -5.55
C ALA A 91 3.31 19.25 -6.37
N LEU A 92 3.42 18.03 -5.90
CA LEU A 92 2.94 16.82 -6.58
C LEU A 92 1.87 16.14 -5.73
N CYS A 93 0.74 15.77 -6.33
CA CYS A 93 -0.30 15.02 -5.66
C CYS A 93 -0.38 13.61 -6.24
N LEU A 94 0.01 12.60 -5.44
CA LEU A 94 -0.03 11.19 -5.81
C LEU A 94 -1.33 10.51 -5.34
N ARG A 95 -2.40 11.27 -5.13
CA ARG A 95 -3.73 10.77 -4.78
C ARG A 95 -4.69 10.99 -5.93
N SER A 96 -5.28 9.90 -6.41
CA SER A 96 -6.27 9.91 -7.50
C SER A 96 -7.68 10.32 -7.05
N MET A 97 -8.05 10.06 -5.78
CA MET A 97 -9.34 10.45 -5.22
C MET A 97 -9.16 11.53 -4.15
N ARG A 98 -9.36 12.81 -4.52
CA ARG A 98 -9.18 13.95 -3.63
C ARG A 98 -10.51 14.45 -3.05
N ALA A 99 -10.69 14.31 -1.73
CA ALA A 99 -11.73 15.00 -0.97
C ALA A 99 -11.23 16.40 -0.54
N TYR A 100 -12.10 17.24 0.03
CA TYR A 100 -11.84 18.65 0.35
C TYR A 100 -10.50 18.91 1.07
N LEU A 101 -10.18 18.18 2.14
CA LEU A 101 -8.95 18.39 2.90
C LEU A 101 -7.70 18.06 2.08
N HIS A 102 -7.75 17.00 1.27
CA HIS A 102 -6.63 16.61 0.41
C HIS A 102 -6.35 17.71 -0.62
N THR A 103 -7.40 18.29 -1.18
CA THR A 103 -7.30 19.43 -2.09
C THR A 103 -6.69 20.63 -1.39
N ILE A 104 -7.20 21.03 -0.21
CA ILE A 104 -6.66 22.15 0.56
C ILE A 104 -5.18 21.93 0.85
N TRP A 105 -4.78 20.78 1.36
CA TRP A 105 -3.37 20.50 1.67
C TRP A 105 -2.45 20.52 0.45
N PHE A 106 -2.94 20.06 -0.71
CA PHE A 106 -2.16 20.10 -1.94
C PHE A 106 -1.88 21.55 -2.40
N TYR A 107 -2.82 22.47 -2.15
CA TYR A 107 -2.68 23.86 -2.55
C TYR A 107 -2.06 24.76 -1.48
N THR A 108 -1.90 24.28 -0.26
CA THR A 108 -1.36 25.07 0.87
C THR A 108 0.08 25.56 0.66
N PRO A 109 1.06 24.77 0.23
CA PRO A 109 2.42 25.26 -0.01
C PRO A 109 2.48 26.27 -1.17
N ARG A 110 3.36 27.27 -1.07
CA ARG A 110 3.67 28.16 -2.19
C ARG A 110 4.54 27.39 -3.19
N ALA A 111 3.96 26.95 -4.30
CA ALA A 111 4.65 26.19 -5.33
C ALA A 111 4.64 26.95 -6.66
N GLN A 112 5.76 26.90 -7.40
CA GLN A 112 5.85 27.46 -8.74
C GLN A 112 5.06 26.59 -9.73
N ARG A 113 5.11 25.26 -9.57
CA ARG A 113 4.43 24.29 -10.42
C ARG A 113 3.63 23.31 -9.58
N ARG A 114 2.44 22.91 -10.04
CA ARG A 114 1.60 21.89 -9.41
C ARG A 114 1.21 20.84 -10.42
N ILE A 115 1.37 19.55 -10.04
CA ILE A 115 1.08 18.41 -10.92
C ILE A 115 0.23 17.39 -10.16
N ALA A 116 -0.84 16.92 -10.78
CA ALA A 116 -1.69 15.86 -10.26
C ALA A 116 -2.40 15.15 -11.40
N CYS A 117 -2.85 13.91 -11.21
CA CYS A 117 -3.86 13.34 -12.08
C CYS A 117 -5.23 13.98 -11.81
N GLU A 118 -6.14 13.87 -12.78
CA GLU A 118 -7.54 14.24 -12.60
C GLU A 118 -8.15 13.51 -11.41
N ASN A 119 -9.14 14.16 -10.78
CA ASN A 119 -9.75 13.59 -9.59
C ASN A 119 -10.84 12.59 -9.96
N LEU A 120 -10.60 11.29 -9.72
CA LEU A 120 -11.56 10.21 -10.00
C LEU A 120 -12.92 10.37 -9.30
N LEU A 121 -12.99 11.07 -8.17
CA LEU A 121 -14.29 11.36 -7.52
C LEU A 121 -15.19 12.20 -8.42
N LEU A 122 -14.62 12.98 -9.34
CA LEU A 122 -15.37 13.84 -10.25
C LEU A 122 -15.95 13.10 -11.46
N ALA A 123 -15.35 11.94 -11.79
CA ALA A 123 -15.89 11.06 -12.85
C ALA A 123 -17.13 10.28 -12.39
N GLN A 124 -17.45 10.27 -11.09
CA GLN A 124 -18.65 9.59 -10.58
C GLN A 124 -19.85 10.52 -10.63
N PRO A 125 -20.97 10.12 -11.28
CA PRO A 125 -22.17 10.96 -11.45
C PRO A 125 -22.78 11.49 -10.14
N ARG A 126 -22.51 10.81 -9.02
CA ARG A 126 -23.02 11.14 -7.69
C ARG A 126 -22.23 12.24 -6.96
N PHE A 127 -21.03 12.56 -7.41
CA PHE A 127 -20.19 13.58 -6.79
C PHE A 127 -20.12 14.80 -7.72
N ARG A 128 -20.89 15.84 -7.42
CA ARG A 128 -20.65 17.16 -8.03
C ARG A 128 -19.26 17.62 -7.65
N ARG A 129 -18.52 18.23 -8.60
CA ARG A 129 -17.20 18.82 -8.31
C ARG A 129 -17.30 19.62 -7.02
N PRO A 130 -16.48 19.36 -6.01
CA PRO A 130 -16.45 20.20 -4.85
C PRO A 130 -16.20 21.64 -5.30
N ALA A 131 -17.03 22.58 -4.90
CA ALA A 131 -16.89 24.00 -5.26
C ALA A 131 -15.47 24.51 -4.98
N VAL A 132 -14.87 24.00 -3.91
CA VAL A 132 -13.48 24.27 -3.53
C VAL A 132 -12.49 23.86 -4.64
N GLU A 133 -12.61 22.67 -5.25
CA GLU A 133 -11.67 22.24 -6.30
C GLU A 133 -11.78 23.11 -7.55
N ASN A 134 -12.99 23.53 -7.92
CA ASN A 134 -13.19 24.43 -9.06
C ASN A 134 -12.57 25.81 -8.82
N VAL A 135 -12.71 26.35 -7.60
CA VAL A 135 -12.13 27.64 -7.24
C VAL A 135 -10.60 27.55 -7.24
N VAL A 136 -10.01 26.57 -6.54
CA VAL A 136 -8.54 26.45 -6.43
C VAL A 136 -7.88 26.10 -7.76
N THR A 137 -8.49 25.27 -8.61
CA THR A 137 -7.94 24.95 -9.95
C THR A 137 -7.94 26.18 -10.85
N ARG A 138 -8.95 27.03 -10.76
CA ARG A 138 -9.02 28.29 -11.53
C ARG A 138 -7.91 29.27 -11.13
N PHE A 139 -7.59 29.38 -9.83
CA PHE A 139 -6.55 30.28 -9.34
C PHE A 139 -5.13 29.74 -9.54
N PHE A 140 -4.90 28.47 -9.21
CA PHE A 140 -3.56 27.88 -9.16
C PHE A 140 -3.13 27.18 -10.44
N LYS A 141 -4.05 26.97 -11.40
CA LYS A 141 -3.80 26.37 -12.73
C LYS A 141 -2.85 25.17 -12.68
N PRO A 142 -3.17 24.10 -11.90
CA PRO A 142 -2.31 22.92 -11.83
C PRO A 142 -2.28 22.20 -13.20
N ALA A 143 -1.17 21.54 -13.51
CA ALA A 143 -1.15 20.55 -14.58
C ALA A 143 -1.95 19.33 -14.11
N LEU A 144 -3.18 19.18 -14.60
CA LEU A 144 -4.05 18.04 -14.35
C LEU A 144 -3.89 17.06 -15.51
N LEU A 145 -3.33 15.90 -15.21
CA LEU A 145 -3.08 14.83 -16.16
C LEU A 145 -4.29 13.90 -16.23
N PRO A 146 -4.66 13.38 -17.43
CA PRO A 146 -5.72 12.40 -17.53
C PRO A 146 -5.41 11.18 -16.64
N TYR A 147 -6.45 10.63 -15.99
CA TYR A 147 -6.27 9.39 -15.24
C TYR A 147 -6.08 8.24 -16.24
N PRO A 148 -5.04 7.39 -16.06
CA PRO A 148 -4.71 6.34 -17.01
C PRO A 148 -5.82 5.30 -17.10
N SER A 149 -6.00 4.75 -18.31
CA SER A 149 -6.84 3.58 -18.53
C SER A 149 -6.17 2.31 -18.00
N PRO A 150 -6.93 1.24 -17.69
CA PRO A 150 -6.36 -0.05 -17.33
C PRO A 150 -5.36 -0.55 -18.39
N GLY A 151 -4.19 -1.00 -17.93
CA GLY A 151 -3.09 -1.45 -18.77
C GLY A 151 -2.31 -2.61 -18.14
N LYS A 152 -1.04 -2.73 -18.48
CA LYS A 152 -0.14 -3.77 -17.98
C LYS A 152 0.09 -3.67 -16.46
N LEU A 153 0.23 -2.45 -15.96
CA LEU A 153 0.37 -2.19 -14.53
C LEU A 153 -0.93 -1.68 -13.92
N PRO A 154 -1.12 -1.81 -12.60
CA PRO A 154 -2.22 -1.19 -11.88
C PRO A 154 -2.32 0.31 -12.17
N THR A 155 -3.54 0.81 -12.35
CA THR A 155 -3.76 2.21 -12.76
C THR A 155 -3.28 3.22 -11.73
N ASP A 156 -3.19 2.88 -10.43
CA ASP A 156 -2.61 3.77 -9.42
C ASP A 156 -1.08 3.93 -9.63
N ILE A 157 -0.38 2.85 -10.03
CA ILE A 157 1.04 2.92 -10.41
C ILE A 157 1.22 3.75 -11.68
N GLU A 158 0.34 3.57 -12.68
CA GLU A 158 0.38 4.33 -13.94
C GLU A 158 0.06 5.82 -13.70
N ALA A 159 -0.86 6.14 -12.79
CA ALA A 159 -1.13 7.52 -12.39
C ALA A 159 0.09 8.17 -11.74
N ASN A 160 0.78 7.44 -10.85
CA ASN A 160 2.03 7.89 -10.26
C ASN A 160 3.13 8.07 -11.32
N ARG A 161 3.20 7.19 -12.34
CA ARG A 161 4.10 7.32 -13.49
C ARG A 161 3.83 8.60 -14.28
N SER A 162 2.56 8.88 -14.59
CA SER A 162 2.18 10.09 -15.33
C SER A 162 2.64 11.35 -14.61
N VAL A 163 2.46 11.44 -13.30
CA VAL A 163 2.95 12.56 -12.49
C VAL A 163 4.48 12.66 -12.52
N ALA A 164 5.18 11.53 -12.43
CA ALA A 164 6.64 11.51 -12.47
C ALA A 164 7.19 11.87 -13.85
N VAL A 165 6.58 11.39 -14.95
CA VAL A 165 6.94 11.76 -16.34
C VAL A 165 6.79 13.26 -16.56
N GLU A 166 5.66 13.82 -16.14
CA GLU A 166 5.39 15.25 -16.26
C GLU A 166 6.38 16.10 -15.44
N PHE A 167 6.73 15.62 -14.24
CA PHE A 167 7.68 16.33 -13.38
C PHE A 167 9.12 16.25 -13.91
N LEU A 168 9.58 15.05 -14.31
CA LEU A 168 10.95 14.79 -14.72
C LEU A 168 11.23 15.15 -16.19
N GLY A 169 10.20 15.33 -17.01
CA GLY A 169 10.33 15.64 -18.43
C GLY A 169 10.92 14.50 -19.27
N ARG A 170 10.87 13.24 -18.79
CA ARG A 170 11.39 12.06 -19.48
C ARG A 170 10.48 10.84 -19.36
N LYS A 171 10.62 9.89 -20.26
CA LYS A 171 9.96 8.58 -20.15
C LYS A 171 10.50 7.80 -18.95
N ILE A 172 9.60 7.02 -18.31
CA ILE A 172 9.89 6.18 -17.15
C ILE A 172 9.48 4.76 -17.50
N SER A 173 10.40 3.82 -17.35
CA SER A 173 10.17 2.39 -17.61
C SER A 173 9.32 1.74 -16.52
N ASP A 174 8.77 0.54 -16.81
CA ASP A 174 8.03 -0.25 -15.82
C ASP A 174 8.91 -0.54 -14.58
N ALA A 175 10.16 -0.93 -14.80
CA ALA A 175 11.08 -1.26 -13.71
C ALA A 175 11.38 -0.07 -12.78
N GLU A 176 11.44 1.15 -13.32
CA GLU A 176 11.71 2.36 -12.53
C GLU A 176 10.53 2.77 -11.66
N ILE A 177 9.29 2.56 -12.13
CA ILE A 177 8.08 3.03 -11.44
C ILE A 177 7.53 2.03 -10.44
N LEU A 178 7.88 0.75 -10.56
CA LEU A 178 7.39 -0.28 -9.66
C LEU A 178 7.69 0.05 -8.20
N PRO A 179 6.77 -0.29 -7.28
CA PRO A 179 6.97 -0.10 -5.85
C PRO A 179 8.28 -0.72 -5.37
N SER A 180 9.04 0.03 -4.59
CA SER A 180 10.31 -0.41 -4.03
C SER A 180 10.50 0.16 -2.64
N LEU A 181 10.74 -0.71 -1.67
CA LEU A 181 11.09 -0.37 -0.29
C LEU A 181 12.43 -1.01 0.06
N ASN A 182 13.28 -0.26 0.75
CA ASN A 182 14.51 -0.81 1.30
C ASN A 182 14.24 -1.29 2.73
N PRO A 183 14.49 -2.54 3.07
CA PRO A 183 14.59 -2.93 4.46
C PRO A 183 15.75 -2.15 5.12
N PRO A 184 15.67 -1.84 6.43
CA PRO A 184 16.67 -1.00 7.12
C PRO A 184 18.11 -1.52 7.06
N SER A 185 18.31 -2.79 6.70
CA SER A 185 19.60 -3.43 6.41
C SER A 185 19.36 -4.66 5.53
N PRO A 186 20.36 -5.15 4.79
CA PRO A 186 20.27 -6.43 4.10
C PRO A 186 19.91 -7.52 5.11
N ILE A 187 18.81 -8.23 4.86
CA ILE A 187 18.29 -9.26 5.75
C ILE A 187 18.38 -10.59 5.02
N PRO A 188 19.15 -11.57 5.54
CA PRO A 188 19.14 -12.90 4.99
C PRO A 188 17.76 -13.53 5.16
N ARG A 189 17.29 -14.23 4.15
CA ARG A 189 16.04 -14.99 4.27
C ARG A 189 16.22 -16.11 5.29
N SER A 190 15.25 -16.21 6.16
CA SER A 190 15.12 -17.31 7.12
C SER A 190 14.22 -18.41 6.55
N ASP A 191 14.15 -19.54 7.23
CA ASP A 191 13.27 -20.64 6.86
C ASP A 191 11.80 -20.45 7.28
N ARG A 192 11.47 -19.31 7.92
CA ARG A 192 10.12 -19.04 8.43
C ARG A 192 9.11 -18.73 7.34
N TRP A 193 7.91 -19.22 7.49
CA TRP A 193 6.74 -18.82 6.74
C TRP A 193 6.04 -17.68 7.50
N LEU A 194 5.60 -16.66 6.83
CA LEU A 194 4.91 -15.52 7.45
C LEU A 194 3.49 -15.42 6.91
N LEU A 195 2.48 -15.61 7.77
CA LEU A 195 1.07 -15.47 7.42
C LEU A 195 0.49 -14.17 8.03
N CYS A 196 -0.02 -13.29 7.15
CA CYS A 196 -0.70 -12.05 7.49
C CYS A 196 -2.18 -12.16 7.06
N PRO A 197 -3.07 -12.73 7.91
CA PRO A 197 -4.38 -13.20 7.48
C PRO A 197 -5.44 -12.09 7.36
N PHE A 198 -5.17 -10.87 7.87
CA PHE A 198 -6.18 -9.83 7.99
C PHE A 198 -5.89 -8.59 7.15
N SER A 199 -6.99 -7.95 6.76
CA SER A 199 -6.98 -6.64 6.12
C SER A 199 -7.72 -5.60 6.98
N SER A 200 -7.82 -4.37 6.48
CA SER A 200 -8.66 -3.33 7.11
C SER A 200 -10.17 -3.57 6.93
N SER A 201 -10.56 -4.59 6.17
CA SER A 201 -11.95 -4.95 5.91
C SER A 201 -12.14 -6.47 5.96
N ILE A 202 -12.97 -6.92 6.88
CA ILE A 202 -13.30 -8.35 7.04
C ILE A 202 -13.81 -9.01 5.74
N THR A 203 -14.30 -8.22 4.79
CA THR A 203 -14.75 -8.75 3.49
C THR A 203 -13.60 -9.23 2.61
N LYS A 204 -12.38 -8.84 2.92
CA LYS A 204 -11.14 -9.25 2.24
C LYS A 204 -10.41 -10.40 2.95
N ASP A 205 -10.81 -10.76 4.17
CA ASP A 205 -10.13 -11.79 4.94
C ASP A 205 -10.55 -13.17 4.43
N TYR A 206 -9.59 -14.09 4.37
CA TYR A 206 -9.82 -15.48 4.00
C TYR A 206 -10.04 -16.32 5.26
N PRO A 207 -10.99 -17.30 5.26
CA PRO A 207 -11.33 -18.04 6.47
C PRO A 207 -10.16 -18.81 7.08
N ALA A 208 -10.08 -18.84 8.43
CA ALA A 208 -9.00 -19.51 9.16
C ALA A 208 -8.95 -21.02 8.87
N GLU A 209 -10.12 -21.66 8.77
CA GLU A 209 -10.25 -23.09 8.48
C GLU A 209 -9.70 -23.42 7.10
N LYS A 210 -9.87 -22.54 6.13
CA LYS A 210 -9.35 -22.71 4.78
C LYS A 210 -7.83 -22.48 4.72
N TRP A 211 -7.31 -21.52 5.49
CA TRP A 211 -5.87 -21.37 5.69
C TRP A 211 -5.28 -22.63 6.32
N ALA A 212 -5.91 -23.16 7.37
CA ALA A 212 -5.48 -24.38 8.03
C ALA A 212 -5.42 -25.56 7.06
N ALA A 213 -6.48 -25.77 6.28
CA ALA A 213 -6.54 -26.85 5.30
C ALA A 213 -5.44 -26.71 4.23
N ALA A 214 -5.19 -25.52 3.71
CA ALA A 214 -4.11 -25.28 2.74
C ALA A 214 -2.73 -25.57 3.36
N ILE A 215 -2.48 -25.13 4.61
CA ILE A 215 -1.21 -25.37 5.31
C ILE A 215 -1.02 -26.85 5.64
N GLN A 216 -2.09 -27.61 5.93
CA GLN A 216 -2.02 -29.06 6.12
C GLN A 216 -1.57 -29.78 4.84
N ILE A 217 -2.10 -29.40 3.67
CA ILE A 217 -1.66 -29.93 2.37
C ILE A 217 -0.15 -29.70 2.17
N LEU A 218 0.36 -28.55 2.65
CA LEU A 218 1.75 -28.12 2.51
C LEU A 218 2.69 -28.63 3.62
N THR A 219 2.23 -29.54 4.47
CA THR A 219 3.06 -30.08 5.55
C THR A 219 4.37 -30.71 5.04
N PRO A 220 4.42 -31.44 3.91
CA PRO A 220 5.67 -31.95 3.36
C PRO A 220 6.66 -30.86 2.96
N GLU A 221 6.22 -29.81 2.28
CA GLU A 221 7.04 -28.70 1.79
C GLU A 221 7.50 -27.78 2.91
N ARG A 222 6.65 -27.59 3.93
CA ARG A 222 6.96 -26.79 5.11
C ARG A 222 7.91 -27.51 6.06
N GLY A 223 7.74 -28.82 6.23
CA GLY A 223 8.49 -29.61 7.22
C GLY A 223 8.37 -28.99 8.61
N ASN A 224 9.49 -28.77 9.28
CA ASN A 224 9.58 -28.15 10.59
C ASN A 224 9.72 -26.62 10.56
N SER A 225 9.64 -25.99 9.39
CA SER A 225 9.75 -24.53 9.28
C SER A 225 8.66 -23.84 10.13
N PRO A 226 9.01 -22.83 10.92
CA PRO A 226 8.05 -22.14 11.77
C PRO A 226 7.06 -21.32 10.93
N LEU A 227 5.78 -21.38 11.33
CA LEU A 227 4.72 -20.54 10.78
C LEU A 227 4.48 -19.36 11.73
N HIS A 228 4.93 -18.19 11.34
CA HIS A 228 4.70 -16.96 12.04
C HIS A 228 3.38 -16.31 11.61
N LEU A 229 2.58 -15.88 12.57
CA LEU A 229 1.35 -15.12 12.34
C LEU A 229 1.58 -13.68 12.74
N ALA A 230 1.29 -12.75 11.84
CA ALA A 230 1.45 -11.32 12.12
C ALA A 230 0.21 -10.52 11.74
N ALA A 231 -0.12 -9.51 12.56
CA ALA A 231 -1.22 -8.58 12.32
C ALA A 231 -0.92 -7.20 12.95
N GLY A 232 -1.72 -6.21 12.58
CA GLY A 232 -1.64 -4.88 13.16
C GLY A 232 -2.02 -4.84 14.65
N PRO A 233 -1.68 -3.76 15.36
CA PRO A 233 -1.90 -3.68 16.83
C PRO A 233 -3.37 -3.80 17.23
N THR A 234 -4.30 -3.36 16.39
CA THR A 234 -5.74 -3.45 16.66
C THR A 234 -6.35 -4.84 16.38
N GLN A 235 -5.56 -5.76 15.84
CA GLN A 235 -6.02 -7.10 15.42
C GLN A 235 -5.36 -8.23 16.21
N GLN A 236 -4.65 -7.95 17.29
CA GLN A 236 -3.90 -8.95 18.07
C GLN A 236 -4.82 -9.99 18.73
N GLU A 237 -5.97 -9.57 19.27
CA GLU A 237 -6.96 -10.48 19.83
C GLU A 237 -7.54 -11.41 18.75
N GLN A 238 -7.88 -10.85 17.59
CA GLN A 238 -8.36 -11.63 16.45
C GLN A 238 -7.28 -12.60 15.95
N LEU A 239 -6.00 -12.21 16.00
CA LEU A 239 -4.87 -13.07 15.63
C LEU A 239 -4.71 -14.24 16.58
N ALA A 240 -4.89 -14.01 17.88
CA ALA A 240 -4.85 -15.07 18.90
C ALA A 240 -5.97 -16.11 18.67
N ALA A 241 -7.20 -15.66 18.39
CA ALA A 241 -8.32 -16.54 18.04
C ALA A 241 -8.06 -17.32 16.76
N PHE A 242 -7.51 -16.66 15.73
CA PHE A 242 -7.11 -17.29 14.48
C PHE A 242 -6.04 -18.36 14.71
N ALA A 243 -5.02 -18.08 15.51
CA ALA A 243 -3.98 -19.04 15.89
C ALA A 243 -4.55 -20.29 16.59
N GLN A 244 -5.57 -20.10 17.43
CA GLN A 244 -6.22 -21.23 18.10
C GLN A 244 -6.94 -22.16 17.10
N ILE A 245 -7.58 -21.62 16.07
CA ILE A 245 -8.21 -22.42 15.01
C ILE A 245 -7.14 -23.26 14.28
N LEU A 246 -5.99 -22.66 13.96
CA LEU A 246 -4.90 -23.39 13.30
C LEU A 246 -4.33 -24.50 14.21
N ARG A 247 -4.14 -24.23 15.50
CA ARG A 247 -3.68 -25.24 16.47
C ARG A 247 -4.66 -26.40 16.58
N ASN A 248 -5.96 -26.12 16.67
CA ASN A 248 -7.02 -27.13 16.72
C ASN A 248 -7.06 -27.97 15.45
N ALA A 249 -6.68 -27.41 14.32
CA ALA A 249 -6.48 -28.14 13.06
C ALA A 249 -5.16 -28.92 13.00
N GLY A 250 -4.35 -28.95 14.06
CA GLY A 250 -3.11 -29.71 14.14
C GLY A 250 -1.88 -29.06 13.50
N ILE A 251 -1.94 -27.76 13.19
CA ILE A 251 -0.77 -27.04 12.65
C ILE A 251 0.29 -26.88 13.76
N GLN A 252 1.43 -27.54 13.56
CA GLN A 252 2.57 -27.54 14.48
C GLN A 252 3.50 -26.35 14.20
N ASN A 253 4.38 -26.03 15.16
CA ASN A 253 5.41 -25.00 15.07
C ASN A 253 4.86 -23.62 14.66
N LEU A 254 3.81 -23.18 15.37
CA LEU A 254 3.07 -21.94 15.14
C LEU A 254 3.49 -20.88 16.16
N VAL A 255 3.95 -19.74 15.68
CA VAL A 255 4.37 -18.57 16.47
C VAL A 255 3.43 -17.40 16.19
N VAL A 256 2.93 -16.75 17.24
CA VAL A 256 2.15 -15.51 17.11
C VAL A 256 3.10 -14.34 17.39
N ASP A 257 3.39 -13.55 16.37
CA ASP A 257 4.27 -12.40 16.50
C ASP A 257 3.52 -11.23 17.18
N PRO A 258 4.16 -10.50 18.12
CA PRO A 258 3.59 -9.27 18.64
C PRO A 258 3.50 -8.21 17.54
N ALA A 259 2.60 -7.25 17.72
CA ALA A 259 2.54 -6.10 16.82
C ALA A 259 3.85 -5.29 16.91
N THR A 260 4.43 -5.01 15.77
CA THR A 260 5.70 -4.27 15.64
C THR A 260 5.51 -2.99 14.83
N PRO A 261 6.41 -2.01 14.97
CA PRO A 261 6.45 -0.86 14.06
C PRO A 261 6.58 -1.28 12.60
N LEU A 262 6.01 -0.51 11.68
CA LEU A 262 5.99 -0.86 10.24
C LEU A 262 7.38 -1.11 9.64
N ALA A 263 8.43 -0.43 10.10
CA ALA A 263 9.79 -0.64 9.63
C ALA A 263 10.34 -2.01 10.06
N ASP A 264 10.00 -2.49 11.26
CA ASP A 264 10.40 -3.82 11.74
C ASP A 264 9.52 -4.90 11.10
N PHE A 265 8.25 -4.64 10.90
CA PHE A 265 7.37 -5.52 10.11
C PHE A 265 7.88 -5.70 8.68
N LEU A 266 8.40 -4.64 8.05
CA LEU A 266 9.04 -4.73 6.74
C LEU A 266 10.27 -5.67 6.75
N LYS A 267 11.08 -5.65 7.84
CA LYS A 267 12.18 -6.62 8.03
C LYS A 267 11.63 -8.05 8.12
N SER A 268 10.54 -8.24 8.84
CA SER A 268 9.89 -9.54 8.96
C SER A 268 9.43 -10.10 7.62
N ILE A 269 8.85 -9.26 6.77
CA ILE A 269 8.47 -9.61 5.40
C ILE A 269 9.69 -9.92 4.54
N ALA A 270 10.74 -9.09 4.59
CA ALA A 270 11.96 -9.29 3.80
C ALA A 270 12.72 -10.57 4.19
N ALA A 271 12.69 -10.95 5.47
CA ALA A 271 13.35 -12.14 6.00
C ALA A 271 12.56 -13.44 5.80
N ALA A 272 11.28 -13.40 5.45
CA ALA A 272 10.46 -14.60 5.31
C ALA A 272 10.87 -15.43 4.09
N ARG A 273 10.85 -16.77 4.22
CA ARG A 273 10.97 -17.69 3.09
C ARG A 273 9.84 -17.48 2.10
N ILE A 274 8.62 -17.33 2.62
CA ILE A 274 7.42 -17.00 1.86
C ILE A 274 6.46 -16.17 2.72
N VAL A 275 5.77 -15.23 2.10
CA VAL A 275 4.70 -14.42 2.72
C VAL A 275 3.36 -14.91 2.20
N LEU A 276 2.48 -15.31 3.11
CA LEU A 276 1.10 -15.69 2.83
C LEU A 276 0.20 -14.56 3.34
N THR A 277 -0.65 -14.01 2.51
CA THR A 277 -1.46 -12.87 2.93
C THR A 277 -2.72 -12.72 2.10
N VAL A 278 -3.60 -11.85 2.54
CA VAL A 278 -4.73 -11.32 1.76
C VAL A 278 -4.34 -10.00 1.09
N ASP A 279 -5.22 -9.42 0.29
CA ASP A 279 -5.02 -8.09 -0.34
C ASP A 279 -4.97 -6.97 0.72
N THR A 280 -3.77 -6.71 1.24
CA THR A 280 -3.47 -5.75 2.31
C THR A 280 -2.07 -5.14 2.16
N ALA A 281 -1.68 -4.27 3.08
CA ALA A 281 -0.35 -3.64 3.08
C ALA A 281 0.81 -4.66 3.06
N ALA A 282 0.66 -5.83 3.72
CA ALA A 282 1.67 -6.90 3.69
C ALA A 282 1.93 -7.42 2.26
N ALA A 283 0.90 -7.54 1.43
CA ALA A 283 1.03 -7.93 0.03
C ALA A 283 1.89 -6.92 -0.75
N HIS A 284 1.57 -5.63 -0.61
CA HIS A 284 2.33 -4.56 -1.26
C HIS A 284 3.76 -4.44 -0.74
N MET A 285 3.98 -4.67 0.58
CA MET A 285 5.33 -4.73 1.15
C MET A 285 6.13 -5.89 0.56
N ALA A 286 5.56 -7.10 0.48
CA ALA A 286 6.21 -8.25 -0.12
C ALA A 286 6.62 -7.99 -1.57
N CYS A 287 5.73 -7.40 -2.37
CA CYS A 287 6.06 -6.96 -3.73
C CYS A 287 7.20 -5.94 -3.74
N ALA A 288 7.16 -4.93 -2.88
CA ALA A 288 8.10 -3.83 -2.88
C ALA A 288 9.52 -4.21 -2.39
N VAL A 289 9.66 -5.27 -1.60
CA VAL A 289 10.97 -5.82 -1.18
C VAL A 289 11.37 -7.06 -1.98
N GLY A 290 10.55 -7.50 -2.93
CA GLY A 290 10.84 -8.68 -3.76
C GLY A 290 10.76 -10.02 -3.02
N SER A 291 9.99 -10.11 -1.93
CA SER A 291 9.81 -11.37 -1.19
C SER A 291 8.86 -12.32 -1.94
N PRO A 292 9.12 -13.64 -1.93
CA PRO A 292 8.16 -14.61 -2.41
C PRO A 292 6.84 -14.46 -1.66
N ALA A 293 5.72 -14.37 -2.37
CA ALA A 293 4.43 -14.16 -1.74
C ALA A 293 3.28 -14.80 -2.51
N VAL A 294 2.30 -15.32 -1.78
CA VAL A 294 1.00 -15.70 -2.32
C VAL A 294 -0.09 -14.87 -1.65
N ILE A 295 -0.87 -14.20 -2.48
CA ILE A 295 -1.87 -13.24 -2.05
C ILE A 295 -3.26 -13.74 -2.41
N ALA A 296 -4.07 -14.08 -1.41
CA ALA A 296 -5.48 -14.40 -1.57
C ALA A 296 -6.28 -13.09 -1.74
N SER A 297 -6.59 -12.72 -2.98
CA SER A 297 -7.28 -11.47 -3.28
C SER A 297 -8.79 -11.63 -3.33
N ALA A 298 -9.49 -10.71 -2.70
CA ALA A 298 -10.95 -10.59 -2.81
C ALA A 298 -11.41 -9.90 -4.12
N GLY A 299 -10.48 -9.51 -4.98
CA GLY A 299 -10.80 -8.84 -6.24
C GLY A 299 -11.40 -7.43 -6.06
N HIS A 300 -11.11 -6.74 -4.98
CA HIS A 300 -11.56 -5.37 -4.79
C HIS A 300 -10.73 -4.43 -5.67
N HIS A 301 -11.40 -3.69 -6.55
CA HIS A 301 -10.77 -2.77 -7.50
C HIS A 301 -9.66 -3.43 -8.35
N PRO A 302 -9.98 -4.51 -9.10
CA PRO A 302 -9.00 -5.20 -9.93
C PRO A 302 -8.43 -4.23 -10.97
N GLY A 303 -7.12 -4.32 -11.21
CA GLY A 303 -6.43 -3.43 -12.15
C GLY A 303 -6.17 -2.01 -11.60
N VAL A 304 -6.70 -1.64 -10.42
CA VAL A 304 -6.41 -0.32 -9.80
C VAL A 304 -5.19 -0.41 -8.90
N TYR A 305 -5.15 -1.38 -7.99
CA TYR A 305 -4.07 -1.55 -7.00
C TYR A 305 -3.27 -2.83 -7.21
N ALA A 306 -3.87 -3.83 -7.85
CA ALA A 306 -3.33 -5.18 -8.07
C ALA A 306 -3.99 -5.82 -9.31
N PRO A 307 -3.43 -6.93 -9.86
CA PRO A 307 -2.18 -7.58 -9.46
C PRO A 307 -0.92 -6.93 -10.06
N TYR A 308 0.23 -7.17 -9.44
CA TYR A 308 1.55 -6.89 -10.01
C TYR A 308 2.62 -7.75 -9.31
N SER A 309 3.73 -8.04 -10.01
CA SER A 309 4.82 -8.84 -9.50
C SER A 309 6.15 -8.32 -10.08
N PRO A 310 6.93 -7.54 -9.30
CA PRO A 310 8.15 -6.91 -9.79
C PRO A 310 9.22 -7.89 -10.29
N ASN A 311 9.32 -9.06 -9.68
CA ASN A 311 10.34 -10.07 -9.97
C ASN A 311 9.77 -11.47 -10.26
N GLY A 312 8.46 -11.59 -10.48
CA GLY A 312 7.81 -12.87 -10.77
C GLY A 312 7.60 -13.80 -9.57
N LEU A 313 7.97 -13.38 -8.35
CA LEU A 313 7.84 -14.18 -7.12
C LEU A 313 6.59 -13.85 -6.31
N GLN A 314 5.69 -13.03 -6.82
CA GLN A 314 4.42 -12.70 -6.15
C GLN A 314 3.25 -13.19 -6.99
N HIS A 315 2.47 -14.10 -6.41
CA HIS A 315 1.28 -14.69 -7.06
C HIS A 315 0.01 -14.14 -6.41
N TRP A 316 -0.77 -13.38 -7.18
CA TRP A 316 -2.07 -12.87 -6.79
C TRP A 316 -3.15 -13.82 -7.28
N ILE A 317 -3.81 -14.52 -6.37
CA ILE A 317 -4.96 -15.37 -6.72
C ILE A 317 -6.18 -14.45 -6.80
N MET A 318 -6.52 -14.05 -8.02
CA MET A 318 -7.65 -13.18 -8.29
C MET A 318 -8.92 -14.00 -8.49
N PRO A 319 -10.07 -13.58 -7.93
CA PRO A 319 -11.34 -14.23 -8.24
C PRO A 319 -11.72 -13.99 -9.71
N PRO A 320 -12.51 -14.90 -10.32
CA PRO A 320 -13.12 -14.63 -11.60
C PRO A 320 -13.87 -13.29 -11.61
N PRO A 321 -13.87 -12.56 -12.75
CA PRO A 321 -14.66 -11.36 -12.88
C PRO A 321 -16.17 -11.67 -12.67
N LEU A 322 -16.91 -10.71 -12.15
CA LEU A 322 -18.37 -10.78 -11.92
C LEU A 322 -18.86 -11.58 -10.70
N LEU A 323 -17.98 -12.00 -9.80
CA LEU A 323 -18.41 -12.59 -8.54
C LEU A 323 -19.09 -11.55 -7.62
N ARG A 324 -20.14 -11.99 -6.93
CA ARG A 324 -20.78 -11.18 -5.89
C ARG A 324 -19.81 -11.01 -4.70
N LYS A 325 -19.97 -9.90 -4.01
CA LYS A 325 -19.16 -9.59 -2.82
C LYS A 325 -19.21 -10.74 -1.81
N GLY A 326 -18.04 -11.32 -1.49
CA GLY A 326 -17.91 -12.45 -0.55
C GLY A 326 -17.91 -13.84 -1.18
N GLU A 327 -18.35 -14.03 -2.43
CA GLU A 327 -18.34 -15.34 -3.10
C GLU A 327 -16.92 -15.83 -3.43
N TRP A 328 -15.96 -14.92 -3.55
CA TRP A 328 -14.56 -15.24 -3.81
C TRP A 328 -13.99 -16.28 -2.83
N ARG A 329 -14.45 -16.24 -1.56
CA ARG A 329 -14.04 -17.19 -0.53
C ARG A 329 -14.47 -18.64 -0.84
N LYS A 330 -15.55 -18.83 -1.59
CA LYS A 330 -16.02 -20.14 -2.02
C LYS A 330 -15.19 -20.67 -3.19
N ASN A 331 -14.79 -19.78 -4.10
CA ASN A 331 -14.04 -20.12 -5.30
C ASN A 331 -12.55 -20.37 -5.05
N LEU A 332 -11.94 -19.69 -4.07
CA LEU A 332 -10.59 -19.99 -3.64
C LEU A 332 -10.62 -21.21 -2.70
N THR A 333 -10.22 -22.36 -3.23
CA THR A 333 -10.11 -23.61 -2.46
C THR A 333 -8.75 -23.71 -1.77
N PRO A 334 -8.64 -24.50 -0.67
CA PRO A 334 -7.35 -24.81 -0.05
C PRO A 334 -6.34 -25.41 -1.02
N ASP A 335 -6.77 -26.29 -1.93
CA ASP A 335 -5.90 -26.93 -2.94
C ASP A 335 -5.33 -25.92 -3.91
N ASN A 336 -6.15 -24.98 -4.43
CA ASN A 336 -5.68 -23.93 -5.31
C ASN A 336 -4.67 -23.01 -4.61
N LEU A 337 -4.91 -22.71 -3.34
CA LEU A 337 -3.99 -21.92 -2.53
C LEU A 337 -2.67 -22.68 -2.29
N ALA A 338 -2.73 -23.95 -1.94
CA ALA A 338 -1.56 -24.80 -1.74
C ALA A 338 -0.74 -24.92 -3.03
N SER A 339 -1.38 -25.18 -4.17
CA SER A 339 -0.70 -25.26 -5.47
C SER A 339 0.04 -23.96 -5.81
N ALA A 340 -0.58 -22.80 -5.60
CA ALA A 340 0.07 -21.51 -5.82
C ALA A 340 1.28 -21.30 -4.90
N ILE A 341 1.21 -21.76 -3.65
CA ILE A 341 2.32 -21.70 -2.69
C ILE A 341 3.49 -22.58 -3.15
N CYS A 342 3.23 -23.83 -3.55
CA CYS A 342 4.26 -24.74 -4.10
C CYS A 342 4.94 -24.13 -5.33
N GLU A 343 4.18 -23.54 -6.24
CA GLU A 343 4.71 -22.89 -7.44
C GLU A 343 5.70 -21.77 -7.09
N ILE A 344 5.34 -20.89 -6.15
CA ILE A 344 6.21 -19.79 -5.72
C ILE A 344 7.44 -20.29 -4.97
N LEU A 345 7.31 -21.32 -4.12
CA LEU A 345 8.45 -21.93 -3.44
C LEU A 345 9.45 -22.51 -4.45
N THR A 346 8.97 -23.23 -5.46
CA THR A 346 9.82 -23.81 -6.51
C THR A 346 10.55 -22.71 -7.29
N ARG A 347 9.84 -21.65 -7.72
CA ARG A 347 10.45 -20.52 -8.43
C ARG A 347 11.47 -19.74 -7.57
N SER A 348 11.28 -19.70 -6.26
CA SER A 348 12.20 -18.99 -5.36
C SER A 348 13.48 -19.73 -5.05
N CYS A 349 13.55 -21.02 -5.37
CA CYS A 349 14.74 -21.87 -5.24
C CYS A 349 15.56 -21.96 -6.55
N ALA A 350 14.95 -21.60 -7.69
CA ALA A 350 15.60 -21.54 -8.99
C ALA A 350 16.33 -20.18 -9.18
#